data_b4336ac3d8391277176982ad0703379e
#
_entry.id   b4336ac3d8391277176982ad0703379e
#
_cell.length_a   1.000
_cell.length_b   1.000
_cell.length_c   1.000
_cell.angle_alpha   90.00
_cell.angle_beta   90.00
_cell.angle_gamma   90.00
#
_symmetry.space_group_name_H-M   'P 1'
#
loop_
_entity.id
_entity.type
_entity.pdbx_description
1 polymer ?
#
loop_
_entity_poly.entity_id
_entity_poly.type
_entity_poly.pdbx_seq_one_letter_code
_entity_poly.pdbx_strand_id
1 'polypeptide(L)'
;TTGLQHIKGLLKKSQYNWKNDIKPCINTEDIILYKLHTRGFTMSKSSKVKHPGTFKGISEKINYLKKTGINAVLLMPSYEFEEYAFNFNYWGYGKGFYFLPKAAYSSCYGSCVDYTVEFKDMVKKFHKNGMEVYMEFNFTDEVDACMADDCIRYWKESYHIDGARVICNDRIRQVIADDPYLVDI
;
A
#
# COMPACT_ATOMS: atom_id res chain seq x y z
N THR A 1 25.39 13.44 25.23
CA THR A 1 25.07 14.22 23.99
C THR A 1 24.28 13.30 23.08
N THR A 2 22.94 13.34 23.17
CA THR A 2 22.03 12.69 22.25
C THR A 2 22.11 13.41 20.91
N GLY A 3 22.89 12.87 19.99
CA GLY A 3 22.95 13.36 18.62
C GLY A 3 21.57 13.16 17.99
N LEU A 4 20.89 14.28 17.62
CA LEU A 4 19.73 14.29 16.76
C LEU A 4 20.10 13.55 15.46
N GLN A 5 19.58 12.33 15.28
CA GLN A 5 19.69 11.66 13.98
C GLN A 5 18.84 12.44 12.99
N HIS A 6 19.48 13.18 12.11
CA HIS A 6 18.80 13.84 11.01
C HIS A 6 18.34 12.80 9.99
N ILE A 7 17.03 12.67 9.84
CA ILE A 7 16.44 11.87 8.76
C ILE A 7 16.77 12.57 7.46
N LYS A 8 17.49 11.87 6.57
CA LYS A 8 17.84 12.37 5.24
C LYS A 8 16.83 11.80 4.23
N GLY A 9 16.18 12.67 3.48
CA GLY A 9 15.36 12.29 2.34
C GLY A 9 16.19 12.24 1.06
N LEU A 10 15.97 11.26 0.22
CA LEU A 10 16.51 11.19 -1.14
C LEU A 10 15.43 11.62 -2.13
N LEU A 11 15.67 12.74 -2.83
CA LEU A 11 14.81 13.13 -3.94
C LEU A 11 15.13 12.25 -5.16
N LYS A 12 14.15 11.45 -5.59
CA LYS A 12 14.29 10.57 -6.74
C LYS A 12 13.15 10.79 -7.72
N LYS A 13 13.46 11.02 -8.99
CA LYS A 13 12.45 11.06 -10.05
C LYS A 13 12.00 9.63 -10.36
N SER A 14 10.72 9.35 -10.19
CA SER A 14 10.16 8.05 -10.59
C SER A 14 10.21 7.92 -12.11
N GLN A 15 10.77 6.82 -12.60
CA GLN A 15 10.82 6.46 -14.03
C GLN A 15 10.05 5.16 -14.29
N TYR A 16 9.13 4.79 -13.40
CA TYR A 16 8.38 3.54 -13.55
C TYR A 16 7.49 3.58 -14.79
N ASN A 17 7.53 2.50 -15.56
CA ASN A 17 6.79 2.39 -16.80
C ASN A 17 5.42 1.74 -16.58
N TRP A 18 4.39 2.56 -16.48
CA TRP A 18 2.99 2.13 -16.37
C TRP A 18 2.31 1.77 -17.71
N LYS A 19 3.04 1.80 -18.85
CA LYS A 19 2.47 1.43 -20.15
C LYS A 19 1.80 0.05 -20.08
N ASN A 20 0.63 -0.04 -20.69
CA ASN A 20 -0.24 -1.24 -20.69
C ASN A 20 -0.78 -1.64 -19.30
N ASP A 21 -0.73 -0.76 -18.33
CA ASP A 21 -1.50 -0.93 -17.09
C ASP A 21 -2.95 -0.50 -17.36
N ILE A 22 -3.90 -1.41 -17.15
CA ILE A 22 -5.33 -1.18 -17.33
C ILE A 22 -6.00 -1.57 -16.02
N LYS A 23 -6.59 -0.58 -15.34
CA LYS A 23 -7.37 -0.82 -14.13
C LYS A 23 -8.57 -1.70 -14.44
N PRO A 24 -8.90 -2.68 -13.59
CA PRO A 24 -10.03 -3.60 -13.82
C PRO A 24 -11.39 -2.90 -13.81
N CYS A 25 -11.56 -1.85 -13.01
CA CYS A 25 -12.79 -1.08 -12.83
C CYS A 25 -14.00 -1.99 -12.53
N ILE A 26 -13.88 -2.81 -11.48
CA ILE A 26 -14.92 -3.75 -11.05
C ILE A 26 -16.09 -2.96 -10.43
N ASN A 27 -17.33 -3.28 -10.80
CA ASN A 27 -18.48 -2.67 -10.16
C ASN A 27 -18.47 -2.93 -8.64
N THR A 28 -18.80 -1.93 -7.84
CA THR A 28 -18.73 -2.01 -6.37
C THR A 28 -19.51 -3.21 -5.81
N GLU A 29 -20.67 -3.54 -6.41
CA GLU A 29 -21.52 -4.67 -6.03
C GLU A 29 -20.91 -6.06 -6.34
N ASP A 30 -19.92 -6.12 -7.25
CA ASP A 30 -19.24 -7.34 -7.67
C ASP A 30 -17.91 -7.55 -6.94
N ILE A 31 -17.48 -6.59 -6.09
CA ILE A 31 -16.20 -6.66 -5.39
C ILE A 31 -16.25 -7.72 -4.27
N ILE A 32 -15.35 -8.69 -4.36
CA ILE A 32 -15.08 -9.66 -3.28
C ILE A 32 -13.69 -9.32 -2.71
N LEU A 33 -13.71 -8.49 -1.66
CA LEU A 33 -12.52 -7.91 -1.05
C LEU A 33 -11.90 -8.83 0.01
N TYR A 34 -10.63 -9.11 -0.10
CA TYR A 34 -9.86 -9.84 0.90
C TYR A 34 -8.84 -8.93 1.61
N LYS A 35 -9.07 -8.65 2.90
CA LYS A 35 -8.14 -7.87 3.71
C LYS A 35 -6.96 -8.75 4.14
N LEU A 36 -5.74 -8.28 3.90
CA LEU A 36 -4.52 -9.01 4.25
C LEU A 36 -3.42 -8.08 4.79
N HIS A 37 -2.59 -8.65 5.67
CA HIS A 37 -1.36 -8.02 6.12
C HIS A 37 -0.21 -8.44 5.20
N THR A 38 0.53 -7.48 4.64
CA THR A 38 1.56 -7.74 3.62
C THR A 38 2.58 -8.79 4.06
N ARG A 39 3.13 -8.67 5.27
CA ARG A 39 4.07 -9.67 5.81
C ARG A 39 3.35 -10.95 6.21
N GLY A 40 2.25 -10.85 6.95
CA GLY A 40 1.58 -12.01 7.55
C GLY A 40 1.03 -13.00 6.55
N PHE A 41 0.51 -12.51 5.41
CA PHE A 41 -0.19 -13.33 4.41
C PHE A 41 0.67 -14.44 3.82
N THR A 42 1.98 -14.21 3.67
CA THR A 42 2.86 -15.16 2.99
C THR A 42 4.02 -15.69 3.84
N MET A 43 4.14 -15.27 5.13
CA MET A 43 5.26 -15.70 5.99
C MET A 43 5.27 -17.19 6.34
N SER A 44 4.10 -17.83 6.41
CA SER A 44 4.05 -19.27 6.71
C SER A 44 4.69 -20.11 5.61
N LYS A 45 5.45 -21.13 5.98
CA LYS A 45 6.02 -22.12 5.04
C LYS A 45 4.94 -22.78 4.17
N SER A 46 3.70 -22.88 4.67
CA SER A 46 2.55 -23.41 3.93
C SER A 46 2.15 -22.53 2.75
N SER A 47 2.56 -21.27 2.70
CA SER A 47 2.30 -20.37 1.57
C SER A 47 3.03 -20.81 0.30
N LYS A 48 4.17 -21.49 0.43
CA LYS A 48 5.02 -21.99 -0.67
C LYS A 48 5.44 -20.91 -1.68
N VAL A 49 5.57 -19.67 -1.22
CA VAL A 49 6.08 -18.57 -2.05
C VAL A 49 7.60 -18.47 -1.95
N LYS A 50 8.23 -17.90 -2.99
CA LYS A 50 9.69 -17.69 -3.01
C LYS A 50 10.12 -16.48 -2.19
N HIS A 51 9.24 -15.48 -2.04
CA HIS A 51 9.51 -14.21 -1.38
C HIS A 51 8.52 -13.97 -0.24
N PRO A 52 8.60 -14.74 0.88
CA PRO A 52 7.63 -14.64 1.97
C PRO A 52 7.67 -13.26 2.63
N GLY A 53 6.51 -12.75 3.02
CA GLY A 53 6.35 -11.48 3.73
C GLY A 53 6.58 -10.22 2.91
N THR A 54 6.57 -10.32 1.57
CA THR A 54 6.87 -9.20 0.68
C THR A 54 5.76 -8.92 -0.33
N PHE A 55 5.78 -7.74 -0.97
CA PHE A 55 4.88 -7.40 -2.09
C PHE A 55 4.99 -8.42 -3.23
N LYS A 56 6.20 -8.85 -3.52
CA LYS A 56 6.45 -9.88 -4.52
C LYS A 56 5.83 -11.23 -4.12
N GLY A 57 5.90 -11.59 -2.83
CA GLY A 57 5.25 -12.79 -2.30
C GLY A 57 3.73 -12.75 -2.42
N ILE A 58 3.09 -11.58 -2.20
CA ILE A 58 1.65 -11.40 -2.45
C ILE A 58 1.34 -11.66 -3.92
N SER A 59 2.15 -11.12 -4.84
CA SER A 59 1.99 -11.33 -6.29
C SER A 59 2.07 -12.80 -6.70
N GLU A 60 2.79 -13.63 -5.95
CA GLU A 60 2.87 -15.09 -6.21
C GLU A 60 1.58 -15.82 -5.83
N LYS A 61 0.70 -15.18 -5.04
CA LYS A 61 -0.57 -15.75 -4.57
C LYS A 61 -1.79 -15.33 -5.39
N ILE A 62 -1.64 -14.57 -6.46
CA ILE A 62 -2.75 -14.11 -7.33
C ILE A 62 -3.62 -15.29 -7.79
N ASN A 63 -3.02 -16.37 -8.28
CA ASN A 63 -3.79 -17.54 -8.73
C ASN A 63 -4.57 -18.22 -7.59
N TYR A 64 -4.03 -18.20 -6.38
CA TYR A 64 -4.73 -18.71 -5.19
C TYR A 64 -5.95 -17.83 -4.87
N LEU A 65 -5.78 -16.51 -4.83
CA LEU A 65 -6.85 -15.56 -4.57
C LEU A 65 -7.98 -15.68 -5.61
N LYS A 66 -7.63 -15.75 -6.90
CA LYS A 66 -8.62 -15.97 -7.98
C LYS A 66 -9.39 -17.27 -7.83
N LYS A 67 -8.72 -18.37 -7.48
CA LYS A 67 -9.38 -19.67 -7.27
C LYS A 67 -10.35 -19.67 -6.09
N THR A 68 -10.15 -18.77 -5.12
CA THR A 68 -11.06 -18.59 -3.98
C THR A 68 -12.17 -17.58 -4.25
N GLY A 69 -12.27 -17.05 -5.48
CA GLY A 69 -13.30 -16.10 -5.89
C GLY A 69 -13.01 -14.65 -5.53
N ILE A 70 -11.81 -14.35 -5.00
CA ILE A 70 -11.41 -12.98 -4.63
C ILE A 70 -10.98 -12.22 -5.88
N ASN A 71 -11.51 -11.01 -6.06
CA ASN A 71 -11.19 -10.12 -7.17
C ASN A 71 -10.57 -8.79 -6.73
N ALA A 72 -10.50 -8.51 -5.42
CA ALA A 72 -9.85 -7.34 -4.87
C ALA A 72 -9.12 -7.67 -3.56
N VAL A 73 -7.98 -7.01 -3.31
CA VAL A 73 -7.26 -7.11 -2.03
C VAL A 73 -7.21 -5.78 -1.33
N LEU A 74 -7.42 -5.77 -0.01
CA LEU A 74 -7.19 -4.62 0.85
C LEU A 74 -5.92 -4.86 1.66
N LEU A 75 -4.86 -4.16 1.31
CA LEU A 75 -3.62 -4.19 2.05
C LEU A 75 -3.78 -3.39 3.35
N MET A 76 -3.52 -4.01 4.49
CA MET A 76 -3.33 -3.29 5.75
C MET A 76 -2.17 -2.29 5.59
N PRO A 77 -1.96 -1.33 6.52
CA PRO A 77 -0.98 -0.28 6.33
C PRO A 77 0.33 -0.78 5.73
N SER A 78 0.59 -0.37 4.51
CA SER A 78 1.76 -0.79 3.72
C SER A 78 2.63 0.39 3.30
N TYR A 79 2.32 1.59 3.83
CA TYR A 79 3.23 2.74 3.84
C TYR A 79 4.33 2.56 4.90
N GLU A 80 5.38 3.36 4.86
CA GLU A 80 6.49 3.28 5.82
C GLU A 80 6.05 3.75 7.22
N PHE A 81 6.36 2.97 8.25
CA PHE A 81 6.09 3.28 9.65
C PHE A 81 7.17 2.68 10.54
N GLU A 82 7.32 3.22 11.76
CA GLU A 82 8.27 2.71 12.74
C GLU A 82 7.73 1.44 13.44
N GLU A 83 8.47 0.35 13.32
CA GLU A 83 8.09 -0.94 13.91
C GLU A 83 8.58 -1.10 15.36
N TYR A 84 9.67 -0.41 15.75
CA TYR A 84 10.43 -0.74 16.96
C TYR A 84 10.66 0.45 17.92
N ALA A 85 9.87 1.54 17.82
CA ALA A 85 10.10 2.74 18.62
C ALA A 85 9.97 2.50 20.14
N PHE A 86 8.86 1.93 20.60
CA PHE A 86 8.58 1.63 22.01
C PHE A 86 8.03 0.21 22.21
N ASN A 87 7.04 -0.15 21.40
CA ASN A 87 6.45 -1.47 21.31
C ASN A 87 6.53 -1.94 19.86
N PHE A 88 6.55 -3.24 19.64
CA PHE A 88 6.54 -3.79 18.30
C PHE A 88 5.21 -3.51 17.59
N ASN A 89 5.23 -2.57 16.64
CA ASN A 89 4.08 -2.22 15.82
C ASN A 89 4.03 -3.12 14.58
N TYR A 90 3.42 -4.29 14.73
CA TYR A 90 3.26 -5.23 13.62
C TYR A 90 2.27 -4.76 12.55
N TRP A 91 1.20 -4.08 12.99
CA TRP A 91 0.06 -3.77 12.15
C TRP A 91 0.20 -2.50 11.31
N GLY A 92 1.11 -1.60 11.69
CA GLY A 92 1.36 -0.34 11.01
C GLY A 92 0.37 0.78 11.32
N TYR A 93 -0.47 0.63 12.36
CA TYR A 93 -1.33 1.71 12.81
C TYR A 93 -0.56 2.75 13.61
N GLY A 94 -0.93 4.03 13.47
CA GLY A 94 -0.29 5.15 14.12
C GLY A 94 0.50 6.01 13.13
N LYS A 95 1.52 6.72 13.64
CA LYS A 95 2.34 7.63 12.83
C LYS A 95 3.12 6.90 11.74
N GLY A 96 3.14 7.48 10.54
CA GLY A 96 3.86 6.91 9.39
C GLY A 96 4.40 7.95 8.43
N PHE A 97 5.26 7.51 7.55
CA PHE A 97 5.70 8.25 6.36
C PHE A 97 4.80 7.86 5.19
N TYR A 98 3.61 8.44 5.19
CA TYR A 98 2.46 7.98 4.41
C TYR A 98 2.66 7.93 2.89
N PHE A 99 3.63 8.67 2.33
CA PHE A 99 3.87 8.74 0.88
C PHE A 99 4.79 7.65 0.33
N LEU A 100 5.32 6.77 1.17
CA LEU A 100 6.27 5.75 0.75
C LEU A 100 5.79 4.35 1.13
N PRO A 101 5.90 3.35 0.23
CA PRO A 101 5.70 1.95 0.60
C PRO A 101 6.71 1.52 1.66
N LYS A 102 6.31 0.59 2.52
CA LYS A 102 7.19 0.08 3.55
C LYS A 102 8.36 -0.71 2.97
N ALA A 103 9.56 -0.20 3.17
CA ALA A 103 10.79 -0.80 2.63
C ALA A 103 10.99 -2.25 3.09
N ALA A 104 10.66 -2.55 4.35
CA ALA A 104 10.78 -3.89 4.94
C ALA A 104 9.81 -4.94 4.32
N TYR A 105 8.82 -4.51 3.52
CA TYR A 105 7.93 -5.39 2.77
C TYR A 105 8.40 -5.65 1.34
N SER A 106 9.59 -5.17 0.98
CA SER A 106 10.20 -5.47 -0.31
C SER A 106 11.16 -6.64 -0.23
N SER A 107 11.20 -7.47 -1.26
CA SER A 107 12.17 -8.57 -1.40
C SER A 107 13.61 -8.08 -1.61
N CYS A 108 13.79 -6.80 -1.93
CA CYS A 108 15.09 -6.14 -2.08
C CYS A 108 15.50 -5.28 -0.88
N TYR A 109 14.82 -5.42 0.26
CA TYR A 109 15.15 -4.70 1.49
C TYR A 109 16.62 -4.87 1.88
N GLY A 110 17.27 -3.74 2.21
CA GLY A 110 18.71 -3.71 2.51
C GLY A 110 19.63 -3.65 1.29
N SER A 111 19.10 -3.69 0.07
CA SER A 111 19.85 -3.44 -1.17
C SER A 111 19.72 -1.98 -1.63
N CYS A 112 20.54 -1.57 -2.61
CA CYS A 112 20.43 -0.25 -3.23
C CYS A 112 19.31 -0.16 -4.29
N VAL A 113 18.50 -1.20 -4.43
CA VAL A 113 17.40 -1.26 -5.40
C VAL A 113 16.21 -0.45 -4.91
N ASP A 114 15.50 0.18 -5.83
CA ASP A 114 14.30 0.95 -5.54
C ASP A 114 13.14 0.02 -5.15
N TYR A 115 12.89 -0.08 -3.85
CA TYR A 115 11.81 -0.91 -3.30
C TYR A 115 10.40 -0.44 -3.71
N THR A 116 10.23 0.82 -4.12
CA THR A 116 8.94 1.34 -4.58
C THR A 116 8.50 0.70 -5.89
N VAL A 117 9.44 0.23 -6.70
CA VAL A 117 9.18 -0.50 -7.94
C VAL A 117 8.47 -1.82 -7.66
N GLU A 118 8.84 -2.54 -6.60
CA GLU A 118 8.22 -3.82 -6.27
C GLU A 118 6.73 -3.69 -5.93
N PHE A 119 6.35 -2.62 -5.23
CA PHE A 119 4.94 -2.32 -4.98
C PHE A 119 4.19 -2.06 -6.29
N LYS A 120 4.76 -1.24 -7.17
CA LYS A 120 4.17 -0.93 -8.50
C LYS A 120 4.05 -2.18 -9.38
N ASP A 121 5.06 -3.04 -9.39
CA ASP A 121 5.02 -4.32 -10.10
C ASP A 121 3.91 -5.22 -9.56
N MET A 122 3.69 -5.24 -8.24
CA MET A 122 2.61 -5.98 -7.61
C MET A 122 1.26 -5.46 -8.13
N VAL A 123 0.98 -4.15 -8.04
CA VAL A 123 -0.29 -3.55 -8.50
C VAL A 123 -0.51 -3.87 -9.98
N LYS A 124 0.46 -3.58 -10.84
CA LYS A 124 0.38 -3.88 -12.28
C LYS A 124 0.10 -5.35 -12.58
N LYS A 125 0.65 -6.26 -11.77
CA LYS A 125 0.40 -7.69 -11.92
C LYS A 125 -1.02 -8.09 -11.49
N PHE A 126 -1.57 -7.44 -10.45
CA PHE A 126 -2.95 -7.61 -10.05
C PHE A 126 -3.89 -7.15 -11.16
N HIS A 127 -3.73 -5.93 -11.69
CA HIS A 127 -4.52 -5.39 -12.80
C HIS A 127 -4.50 -6.33 -14.01
N LYS A 128 -3.31 -6.79 -14.42
CA LYS A 128 -3.16 -7.77 -15.53
C LYS A 128 -3.98 -9.04 -15.32
N ASN A 129 -4.30 -9.38 -14.09
CA ASN A 129 -5.10 -10.55 -13.72
C ASN A 129 -6.58 -10.22 -13.46
N GLY A 130 -7.03 -8.99 -13.74
CA GLY A 130 -8.38 -8.53 -13.49
C GLY A 130 -8.73 -8.41 -12.02
N MET A 131 -7.75 -8.03 -11.18
CA MET A 131 -7.92 -7.86 -9.73
C MET A 131 -7.51 -6.46 -9.31
N GLU A 132 -8.24 -5.88 -8.37
CA GLU A 132 -7.97 -4.57 -7.81
C GLU A 132 -7.13 -4.61 -6.54
N VAL A 133 -6.42 -3.50 -6.28
CA VAL A 133 -5.58 -3.32 -5.09
C VAL A 133 -6.03 -2.08 -4.33
N TYR A 134 -6.57 -2.29 -3.16
CA TYR A 134 -6.94 -1.29 -2.18
C TYR A 134 -5.88 -1.19 -1.09
N MET A 135 -5.75 -0.02 -0.47
CA MET A 135 -4.84 0.17 0.66
C MET A 135 -5.52 0.85 1.84
N GLU A 136 -5.19 0.39 3.05
CA GLU A 136 -5.66 0.99 4.29
C GLU A 136 -4.69 2.06 4.78
N PHE A 137 -5.21 3.25 5.05
CA PHE A 137 -4.49 4.37 5.65
C PHE A 137 -5.04 4.64 7.05
N ASN A 138 -4.15 4.80 8.01
CA ASN A 138 -4.49 5.25 9.36
C ASN A 138 -3.83 6.59 9.62
N PHE A 139 -4.59 7.67 9.40
CA PHE A 139 -4.13 9.03 9.69
C PHE A 139 -4.44 9.36 11.15
N THR A 140 -3.40 9.68 11.92
CA THR A 140 -3.56 10.15 13.30
C THR A 140 -4.11 11.58 13.32
N ASP A 141 -4.63 12.02 14.48
CA ASP A 141 -5.19 13.36 14.64
C ASP A 141 -4.20 14.51 14.41
N GLU A 142 -2.90 14.21 14.42
CA GLU A 142 -1.85 15.18 14.14
C GLU A 142 -1.62 15.41 12.63
N VAL A 143 -2.22 14.58 11.77
CA VAL A 143 -2.08 14.70 10.32
C VAL A 143 -2.95 15.85 9.82
N ASP A 144 -2.38 16.73 9.02
CA ASP A 144 -3.13 17.77 8.35
C ASP A 144 -4.07 17.17 7.30
N ALA A 145 -5.30 17.71 7.20
CA ALA A 145 -6.32 17.15 6.32
C ALA A 145 -5.97 17.28 4.83
N CYS A 146 -5.33 18.38 4.42
CA CYS A 146 -4.87 18.56 3.05
C CYS A 146 -3.72 17.58 2.73
N MET A 147 -2.82 17.35 3.71
CA MET A 147 -1.76 16.36 3.54
C MET A 147 -2.31 14.93 3.38
N ALA A 148 -3.38 14.60 4.11
CA ALA A 148 -4.03 13.28 3.99
C ALA A 148 -4.68 13.10 2.60
N ASP A 149 -5.36 14.14 2.12
CA ASP A 149 -5.94 14.20 0.78
C ASP A 149 -4.87 14.04 -0.31
N ASP A 150 -3.82 14.87 -0.27
CA ASP A 150 -2.66 14.80 -1.17
C ASP A 150 -2.01 13.40 -1.16
N CYS A 151 -1.99 12.75 0.01
CA CYS A 151 -1.45 11.41 0.15
C CYS A 151 -2.27 10.40 -0.66
N ILE A 152 -3.61 10.40 -0.54
CA ILE A 152 -4.46 9.48 -1.29
C ILE A 152 -4.34 9.74 -2.80
N ARG A 153 -4.37 11.02 -3.24
CA ARG A 153 -4.12 11.40 -4.63
C ARG A 153 -2.78 10.85 -5.13
N TYR A 154 -1.72 11.01 -4.34
CA TYR A 154 -0.38 10.53 -4.69
C TYR A 154 -0.34 9.01 -4.88
N TRP A 155 -1.00 8.24 -4.02
CA TRP A 155 -1.06 6.79 -4.18
C TRP A 155 -1.89 6.37 -5.38
N LYS A 156 -3.00 7.06 -5.66
CA LYS A 156 -3.81 6.85 -6.87
C LYS A 156 -3.00 7.07 -8.14
N GLU A 157 -2.22 8.17 -8.21
CA GLU A 157 -1.44 8.55 -9.39
C GLU A 157 -0.12 7.79 -9.53
N SER A 158 0.63 7.67 -8.43
CA SER A 158 2.00 7.15 -8.47
C SER A 158 2.08 5.64 -8.32
N TYR A 159 1.11 5.03 -7.63
CA TYR A 159 1.08 3.60 -7.36
C TYR A 159 -0.13 2.89 -7.96
N HIS A 160 -1.04 3.61 -8.59
CA HIS A 160 -2.23 3.11 -9.29
C HIS A 160 -3.13 2.24 -8.40
N ILE A 161 -3.21 2.50 -7.10
CA ILE A 161 -4.21 1.82 -6.26
C ILE A 161 -5.63 2.13 -6.77
N ASP A 162 -6.54 1.18 -6.58
CA ASP A 162 -7.92 1.27 -7.07
C ASP A 162 -8.88 1.78 -6.01
N GLY A 163 -8.51 1.68 -4.74
CA GLY A 163 -9.31 2.17 -3.65
C GLY A 163 -8.51 2.40 -2.38
N ALA A 164 -9.09 3.19 -1.47
CA ALA A 164 -8.50 3.51 -0.18
C ALA A 164 -9.53 3.31 0.95
N ARG A 165 -9.12 2.57 2.01
CA ARG A 165 -9.84 2.57 3.28
C ARG A 165 -9.15 3.52 4.23
N VAL A 166 -9.81 4.61 4.61
CA VAL A 166 -9.22 5.64 5.46
C VAL A 166 -9.78 5.56 6.87
N ILE A 167 -8.89 5.42 7.86
CA ILE A 167 -9.18 5.50 9.29
C ILE A 167 -8.64 6.86 9.76
N CYS A 168 -9.53 7.78 10.10
CA CYS A 168 -9.19 9.17 10.42
C CYS A 168 -10.29 9.84 11.22
N ASN A 169 -10.05 11.08 11.68
CA ASN A 169 -11.08 11.95 12.25
C ASN A 169 -12.02 12.55 11.19
N ASP A 170 -13.10 13.19 11.64
CA ASP A 170 -14.13 13.71 10.75
C ASP A 170 -13.63 14.84 9.84
N ARG A 171 -12.67 15.66 10.29
CA ARG A 171 -12.08 16.72 9.48
C ARG A 171 -11.37 16.18 8.25
N ILE A 172 -10.52 15.17 8.44
CA ILE A 172 -9.80 14.52 7.33
C ILE A 172 -10.81 13.82 6.40
N ARG A 173 -11.79 13.11 6.99
CA ARG A 173 -12.84 12.42 6.21
C ARG A 173 -13.59 13.37 5.31
N GLN A 174 -14.00 14.55 5.82
CA GLN A 174 -14.73 15.52 5.04
C GLN A 174 -13.91 16.05 3.86
N VAL A 175 -12.64 16.40 4.07
CA VAL A 175 -11.77 16.90 3.00
C VAL A 175 -11.60 15.87 1.88
N ILE A 176 -11.35 14.60 2.23
CA ILE A 176 -11.22 13.52 1.25
C ILE A 176 -12.55 13.26 0.52
N ALA A 177 -13.69 13.29 1.24
CA ALA A 177 -15.00 13.05 0.64
C ALA A 177 -15.46 14.18 -0.30
N ASP A 178 -15.01 15.40 -0.06
CA ASP A 178 -15.33 16.56 -0.90
C ASP A 178 -14.42 16.69 -2.12
N ASP A 179 -13.36 15.86 -2.22
CA ASP A 179 -12.45 15.89 -3.35
C ASP A 179 -13.02 15.20 -4.59
N PRO A 180 -13.36 15.94 -5.66
CA PRO A 180 -13.92 15.37 -6.87
C PRO A 180 -12.96 14.43 -7.63
N TYR A 181 -11.64 14.54 -7.36
CA TYR A 181 -10.63 13.67 -7.95
C TYR A 181 -10.60 12.27 -7.31
N LEU A 182 -11.12 12.13 -6.09
CA LEU A 182 -11.14 10.88 -5.33
C LEU A 182 -12.50 10.16 -5.34
N VAL A 183 -13.50 10.64 -6.07
CA VAL A 183 -14.87 10.08 -6.10
C VAL A 183 -14.91 8.61 -6.51
N ASP A 184 -13.93 8.17 -7.31
CA ASP A 184 -13.84 6.82 -7.87
C ASP A 184 -12.75 5.93 -7.22
N ILE A 185 -12.33 6.27 -5.98
CA ILE A 185 -11.28 5.53 -5.25
C ILE A 185 -11.74 4.96 -3.90
#